data_e2ece09b8edf536f3ae1b8936a9349ee
#
_entry.id   e2ece09b8edf536f3ae1b8936a9349ee
#
_cell.length_a   1.000
_cell.length_b   1.000
_cell.length_c   1.000
_cell.angle_alpha   90.00
_cell.angle_beta   90.00
_cell.angle_gamma   90.00
#
_symmetry.space_group_name_H-M   'P 1'
#
loop_
_entity.id
_entity.type
_entity.pdbx_description
1 polymer ?
#
loop_
_entity_poly.entity_id
_entity_poly.type
_entity_poly.pdbx_seq_one_letter_code
_entity_poly.pdbx_strand_id
1 'polypeptide(L)'
;MRRRSSFSLSVIVVAAFVLGAAVASCGSDDSAASGIPRIYDPGKTLAIEDLQAIGFKKSKTYDVEGLIGAESAYYGFWAIDPYARRDYEVRFFPSHSDAVELGIAQADERSGEDAILDEDEMSWPVGVKDARQCKGDVASGPVSHGIGSCKSPKYWDYSIYANMILLCSGGDVETARELCNDLLTMLEPQPDEA
;
A
#
# COMPACT_ATOMS: atom_id res chain seq x y z
N MET A 1 -11.98 -70.77 60.24
CA MET A 1 -11.71 -69.66 61.20
C MET A 1 -11.83 -68.37 60.39
N ARG A 2 -12.92 -67.73 60.45
CA ARG A 2 -13.32 -66.46 61.09
C ARG A 2 -12.25 -65.36 61.04
N ARG A 3 -12.54 -64.27 60.23
CA ARG A 3 -12.90 -62.90 60.64
C ARG A 3 -13.03 -62.04 59.37
N ARG A 4 -14.13 -61.51 59.06
CA ARG A 4 -14.91 -60.31 59.38
C ARG A 4 -14.09 -59.00 59.39
N SER A 5 -14.66 -58.11 58.60
CA SER A 5 -14.79 -56.65 58.88
C SER A 5 -13.88 -55.82 57.99
N SER A 6 -14.21 -54.72 57.40
CA SER A 6 -15.31 -53.79 57.59
C SER A 6 -15.45 -52.89 56.35
N PHE A 7 -16.64 -52.49 56.06
CA PHE A 7 -16.97 -51.42 55.17
C PHE A 7 -16.39 -50.07 55.64
N SER A 8 -15.77 -49.34 54.76
CA SER A 8 -15.65 -47.91 54.92
C SER A 8 -16.07 -47.24 53.62
N LEU A 9 -17.19 -46.63 53.75
CA LEU A 9 -17.77 -45.75 52.69
C LEU A 9 -17.03 -44.43 52.71
N SER A 10 -16.15 -44.18 51.77
CA SER A 10 -15.56 -42.86 51.57
C SER A 10 -16.23 -42.19 50.42
N VAL A 11 -17.06 -41.23 50.75
CA VAL A 11 -17.68 -40.30 49.82
C VAL A 11 -16.58 -39.43 49.23
N ILE A 12 -16.25 -39.65 47.98
CA ILE A 12 -15.35 -38.76 47.22
C ILE A 12 -16.23 -37.69 46.56
N VAL A 13 -16.18 -36.50 47.13
CA VAL A 13 -16.70 -35.30 46.53
C VAL A 13 -15.81 -34.94 45.33
N VAL A 14 -16.30 -35.17 44.15
CA VAL A 14 -15.63 -34.70 42.92
C VAL A 14 -15.97 -33.21 42.75
N ALA A 15 -15.04 -32.36 43.21
CA ALA A 15 -15.07 -30.96 42.89
C ALA A 15 -14.65 -30.80 41.40
N ALA A 16 -15.59 -30.56 40.54
CA ALA A 16 -15.32 -30.19 39.16
C ALA A 16 -14.72 -28.80 39.13
N PHE A 17 -13.39 -28.69 38.98
CA PHE A 17 -12.69 -27.48 38.63
C PHE A 17 -12.92 -27.23 37.16
N VAL A 18 -13.87 -26.35 36.84
CA VAL A 18 -13.98 -25.76 35.50
C VAL A 18 -12.87 -24.74 35.34
N LEU A 19 -11.73 -25.17 34.77
CA LEU A 19 -10.70 -24.25 34.28
C LEU A 19 -11.28 -23.55 33.06
N GLY A 20 -11.78 -22.34 33.23
CA GLY A 20 -12.05 -21.40 32.16
C GLY A 20 -10.72 -21.03 31.51
N ALA A 21 -10.44 -21.63 30.34
CA ALA A 21 -9.39 -21.13 29.45
C ALA A 21 -9.83 -19.76 28.95
N ALA A 22 -9.33 -18.70 29.58
CA ALA A 22 -9.33 -17.38 28.99
C ALA A 22 -8.40 -17.44 27.78
N VAL A 23 -8.95 -17.61 26.58
CA VAL A 23 -8.28 -17.29 25.32
C VAL A 23 -8.02 -15.78 25.35
N ALA A 24 -6.81 -15.42 25.78
CA ALA A 24 -6.28 -14.12 25.48
C ALA A 24 -6.16 -14.04 23.95
N SER A 25 -7.19 -13.49 23.34
CA SER A 25 -7.10 -12.97 21.98
C SER A 25 -6.03 -11.88 22.08
N CYS A 26 -4.82 -12.18 21.61
CA CYS A 26 -3.89 -11.14 21.17
C CYS A 26 -4.59 -10.46 20.00
N GLY A 27 -5.41 -9.45 20.32
CA GLY A 27 -5.77 -8.45 19.35
C GLY A 27 -4.46 -7.80 18.96
N SER A 28 -4.04 -7.99 17.70
CA SER A 28 -3.14 -7.07 17.07
C SER A 28 -3.76 -5.69 17.29
N ASP A 29 -3.07 -4.82 17.99
CA ASP A 29 -3.36 -3.40 17.97
C ASP A 29 -3.07 -2.92 16.55
N ASP A 30 -3.97 -3.24 15.61
CA ASP A 30 -4.22 -2.40 14.47
C ASP A 30 -4.80 -1.12 15.08
N SER A 31 -3.92 -0.23 15.47
CA SER A 31 -4.24 1.19 15.57
C SER A 31 -4.90 1.49 14.24
N ALA A 32 -6.21 1.68 14.26
CA ALA A 32 -6.99 2.05 13.09
C ALA A 32 -6.37 3.34 12.58
N ALA A 33 -5.42 3.22 11.66
CA ALA A 33 -4.96 4.33 10.87
C ALA A 33 -6.22 4.85 10.20
N SER A 34 -6.63 6.05 10.56
CA SER A 34 -7.78 6.72 9.97
C SER A 34 -7.44 7.02 8.52
N GLY A 35 -7.79 6.10 7.61
CA GLY A 35 -7.45 6.22 6.20
C GLY A 35 -7.97 5.03 5.40
N ILE A 36 -7.83 5.14 4.09
CA ILE A 36 -8.17 4.07 3.15
C ILE A 36 -7.18 2.92 3.31
N PRO A 37 -7.63 1.65 3.43
CA PRO A 37 -6.72 0.50 3.48
C PRO A 37 -5.76 0.48 2.28
N ARG A 38 -4.54 -0.02 2.48
CA ARG A 38 -3.53 -0.11 1.41
C ARG A 38 -4.03 -0.87 0.17
N ILE A 39 -4.86 -1.89 0.39
CA ILE A 39 -5.56 -2.63 -0.67
C ILE A 39 -7.05 -2.50 -0.40
N TYR A 40 -7.76 -1.83 -1.29
CA TYR A 40 -9.17 -1.55 -1.12
C TYR A 40 -9.92 -1.53 -2.45
N ASP A 41 -11.02 -2.27 -2.50
CA ASP A 41 -11.93 -2.29 -3.65
C ASP A 41 -13.24 -1.54 -3.33
N PRO A 42 -13.40 -0.31 -3.82
CA PRO A 42 -14.65 0.44 -3.68
C PRO A 42 -15.76 -0.03 -4.63
N GLY A 43 -15.55 -1.10 -5.39
CA GLY A 43 -16.52 -1.64 -6.35
C GLY A 43 -16.72 -0.79 -7.61
N LYS A 44 -15.73 0.02 -7.98
CA LYS A 44 -15.72 0.87 -9.18
C LYS A 44 -14.48 0.61 -10.04
N THR A 45 -14.54 0.99 -11.30
CA THR A 45 -13.39 0.99 -12.21
C THR A 45 -12.98 2.43 -12.47
N LEU A 46 -11.69 2.71 -12.38
CA LEU A 46 -11.10 4.03 -12.59
C LEU A 46 -10.33 4.09 -13.90
N ALA A 47 -10.24 5.30 -14.43
CA ALA A 47 -9.38 5.68 -15.53
C ALA A 47 -8.58 6.95 -15.18
N ILE A 48 -7.64 7.34 -16.02
CA ILE A 48 -6.81 8.53 -15.78
C ILE A 48 -7.64 9.81 -15.69
N GLU A 49 -8.79 9.85 -16.34
CA GLU A 49 -9.73 10.97 -16.34
C GLU A 49 -10.30 11.23 -14.95
N ASP A 50 -10.52 10.18 -14.13
CA ASP A 50 -11.00 10.32 -12.75
C ASP A 50 -9.95 11.02 -11.87
N LEU A 51 -8.69 10.68 -12.06
CA LEU A 51 -7.60 11.36 -11.37
C LEU A 51 -7.44 12.81 -11.85
N GLN A 52 -7.59 13.04 -13.16
CA GLN A 52 -7.52 14.39 -13.71
C GLN A 52 -8.67 15.26 -13.20
N ALA A 53 -9.85 14.70 -12.95
CA ALA A 53 -10.99 15.41 -12.39
C ALA A 53 -10.69 15.98 -11.00
N ILE A 54 -9.91 15.27 -10.18
CA ILE A 54 -9.45 15.74 -8.86
C ILE A 54 -8.16 16.59 -8.92
N GLY A 55 -7.70 16.95 -10.11
CA GLY A 55 -6.56 17.86 -10.32
C GLY A 55 -5.22 17.19 -10.55
N PHE A 56 -5.16 15.88 -10.73
CA PHE A 56 -3.93 15.19 -11.12
C PHE A 56 -3.40 15.71 -12.48
N LYS A 57 -2.11 16.02 -12.51
CA LYS A 57 -1.44 16.54 -13.70
C LYS A 57 -0.61 15.43 -14.34
N LYS A 58 -1.18 14.75 -15.31
CA LYS A 58 -0.47 13.76 -16.13
C LYS A 58 0.69 14.44 -16.87
N SER A 59 1.90 13.96 -16.66
CA SER A 59 3.13 14.44 -17.29
C SER A 59 3.62 13.52 -18.39
N LYS A 60 3.59 12.20 -18.14
CA LYS A 60 4.03 11.19 -19.11
C LYS A 60 3.02 10.06 -19.20
N THR A 61 2.93 9.46 -20.38
CA THR A 61 2.33 8.15 -20.58
C THR A 61 3.46 7.17 -20.83
N TYR A 62 3.44 6.05 -20.14
CA TYR A 62 4.44 5.00 -20.28
C TYR A 62 3.97 3.92 -21.25
N ASP A 63 4.91 3.32 -21.93
CA ASP A 63 4.70 2.06 -22.63
C ASP A 63 4.56 0.93 -21.59
N VAL A 64 3.50 0.16 -21.71
CA VAL A 64 3.19 -0.92 -20.77
C VAL A 64 3.67 -2.28 -21.27
N GLU A 65 4.42 -2.34 -22.37
CA GLU A 65 5.07 -3.58 -22.79
C GLU A 65 6.02 -4.09 -21.67
N GLY A 66 5.78 -5.30 -21.18
CA GLY A 66 6.50 -5.88 -20.04
C GLY A 66 5.91 -5.54 -18.65
N LEU A 67 4.96 -4.61 -18.54
CA LEU A 67 4.20 -4.38 -17.32
C LEU A 67 3.02 -5.36 -17.27
N ILE A 68 3.21 -6.47 -16.55
CA ILE A 68 2.31 -7.63 -16.60
C ILE A 68 0.88 -7.23 -16.18
N GLY A 69 -0.07 -7.44 -17.08
CA GLY A 69 -1.50 -7.22 -16.83
C GLY A 69 -1.95 -5.77 -16.84
N ALA A 70 -1.07 -4.79 -16.90
CA ALA A 70 -1.48 -3.39 -16.94
C ALA A 70 -1.96 -2.98 -18.34
N GLU A 71 -3.04 -2.21 -18.40
CA GLU A 71 -3.58 -1.62 -19.62
C GLU A 71 -2.97 -0.24 -19.94
N SER A 72 -2.60 0.50 -18.89
CA SER A 72 -1.98 1.80 -19.03
C SER A 72 -1.18 2.19 -17.79
N ALA A 73 -0.17 3.03 -17.98
CA ALA A 73 0.64 3.57 -16.89
C ALA A 73 1.03 5.02 -17.16
N TYR A 74 1.09 5.81 -16.09
CA TYR A 74 1.32 7.25 -16.17
C TYR A 74 2.23 7.72 -15.05
N TYR A 75 2.99 8.76 -15.34
CA TYR A 75 3.67 9.58 -14.35
C TYR A 75 3.02 10.96 -14.29
N GLY A 76 2.88 11.49 -13.09
CA GLY A 76 2.29 12.81 -12.92
C GLY A 76 2.43 13.37 -11.52
N PHE A 77 1.70 14.43 -11.26
CA PHE A 77 1.81 15.24 -10.06
C PHE A 77 0.45 15.56 -9.49
N TRP A 78 0.35 15.48 -8.17
CA TRP A 78 -0.84 15.92 -7.45
C TRP A 78 -0.46 16.42 -6.04
N ALA A 79 -1.27 17.29 -5.47
CA ALA A 79 -1.34 17.62 -4.06
C ALA A 79 -2.61 18.42 -3.76
N ILE A 80 -3.03 18.41 -2.49
CA ILE A 80 -4.08 19.28 -1.98
C ILE A 80 -3.66 20.76 -2.16
N ASP A 81 -2.43 21.10 -1.76
CA ASP A 81 -1.84 22.41 -2.05
C ASP A 81 -1.16 22.37 -3.44
N PRO A 82 -1.66 23.11 -4.44
CA PRO A 82 -1.10 23.09 -5.80
C PRO A 82 0.34 23.57 -5.89
N TYR A 83 0.89 24.21 -4.85
CA TYR A 83 2.28 24.63 -4.77
C TYR A 83 3.20 23.57 -4.14
N ALA A 84 2.62 22.54 -3.50
CA ALA A 84 3.36 21.46 -2.84
C ALA A 84 3.21 20.11 -3.55
N ARG A 85 3.09 20.11 -4.89
CA ARG A 85 2.86 18.90 -5.69
C ARG A 85 3.89 17.83 -5.44
N ARG A 86 3.41 16.59 -5.39
CA ARG A 86 4.21 15.37 -5.24
C ARG A 86 4.15 14.52 -6.50
N ASP A 87 5.13 13.67 -6.65
CA ASP A 87 5.25 12.74 -7.76
C ASP A 87 4.46 11.47 -7.49
N TYR A 88 3.81 10.96 -8.50
CA TYR A 88 3.09 9.69 -8.48
C TYR A 88 3.32 8.92 -9.77
N GLU A 89 3.33 7.59 -9.67
CA GLU A 89 3.16 6.70 -10.79
C GLU A 89 1.83 5.97 -10.62
N VAL A 90 1.08 5.85 -11.70
CA VAL A 90 -0.26 5.27 -11.70
C VAL A 90 -0.32 4.19 -12.75
N ARG A 91 -0.77 2.99 -12.39
CA ARG A 91 -0.94 1.84 -13.27
C ARG A 91 -2.38 1.37 -13.21
N PHE A 92 -3.03 1.21 -14.34
CA PHE A 92 -4.39 0.71 -14.43
C PHE A 92 -4.42 -0.70 -14.99
N PHE A 93 -5.28 -1.53 -14.42
CA PHE A 93 -5.51 -2.93 -14.75
C PHE A 93 -6.96 -3.12 -15.19
N PRO A 94 -7.31 -4.27 -15.84
CA PRO A 94 -8.70 -4.56 -16.20
C PRO A 94 -9.64 -4.64 -15.01
N SER A 95 -9.14 -5.11 -13.84
CA SER A 95 -9.92 -5.27 -12.62
C SER A 95 -9.05 -5.05 -11.36
N HIS A 96 -9.73 -4.93 -10.20
CA HIS A 96 -9.06 -4.94 -8.89
C HIS A 96 -8.27 -6.24 -8.66
N SER A 97 -8.87 -7.38 -9.02
CA SER A 97 -8.20 -8.69 -8.91
C SER A 97 -6.91 -8.74 -9.72
N ASP A 98 -6.93 -8.25 -10.97
CA ASP A 98 -5.73 -8.19 -11.81
C ASP A 98 -4.66 -7.27 -11.21
N ALA A 99 -5.06 -6.11 -10.66
CA ALA A 99 -4.13 -5.21 -9.99
C ALA A 99 -3.43 -5.88 -8.79
N VAL A 100 -4.18 -6.68 -8.01
CA VAL A 100 -3.65 -7.41 -6.86
C VAL A 100 -2.78 -8.59 -7.30
N GLU A 101 -3.26 -9.42 -8.24
CA GLU A 101 -2.59 -10.67 -8.59
C GLU A 101 -1.36 -10.47 -9.47
N LEU A 102 -1.42 -9.49 -10.38
CA LEU A 102 -0.39 -9.28 -11.40
C LEU A 102 0.52 -8.09 -11.10
N GLY A 103 0.00 -7.06 -10.42
CA GLY A 103 0.68 -5.80 -10.30
C GLY A 103 1.58 -5.65 -9.07
N ILE A 104 1.34 -6.40 -7.98
CA ILE A 104 2.05 -6.26 -6.70
C ILE A 104 3.56 -6.45 -6.89
N ALA A 105 4.00 -7.53 -7.55
CA ALA A 105 5.41 -7.84 -7.68
C ALA A 105 6.20 -6.68 -8.34
N GLN A 106 5.66 -6.08 -9.40
CA GLN A 106 6.30 -4.96 -10.10
C GLN A 106 6.11 -3.62 -9.37
N ALA A 107 5.15 -3.50 -8.46
CA ALA A 107 5.04 -2.35 -7.57
C ALA A 107 6.08 -2.42 -6.44
N ASP A 108 6.29 -3.61 -5.87
CA ASP A 108 7.34 -3.88 -4.88
C ASP A 108 8.74 -3.63 -5.45
N GLU A 109 9.02 -4.05 -6.70
CA GLU A 109 10.28 -3.73 -7.37
C GLU A 109 10.57 -2.23 -7.45
N ARG A 110 9.55 -1.38 -7.48
CA ARG A 110 9.69 0.06 -7.70
C ARG A 110 9.56 0.92 -6.45
N SER A 111 9.15 0.37 -5.34
CA SER A 111 8.86 1.13 -4.13
C SER A 111 9.51 0.58 -2.88
N GLY A 112 9.73 1.46 -1.90
CA GLY A 112 10.31 1.08 -0.61
C GLY A 112 11.82 1.05 -0.60
N GLU A 113 12.37 0.60 0.54
CA GLU A 113 13.81 0.58 0.79
C GLU A 113 14.57 -0.35 -0.17
N ASP A 114 13.94 -1.46 -0.55
CA ASP A 114 14.50 -2.51 -1.41
C ASP A 114 14.18 -2.30 -2.90
N ALA A 115 13.72 -1.10 -3.29
CA ALA A 115 13.35 -0.81 -4.66
C ALA A 115 14.54 -1.02 -5.62
N ILE A 116 14.29 -1.77 -6.70
CA ILE A 116 15.24 -1.99 -7.78
C ILE A 116 15.21 -0.76 -8.70
N LEU A 117 16.32 -0.04 -8.82
CA LEU A 117 16.42 1.17 -9.64
C LEU A 117 17.52 1.06 -10.71
N ASP A 118 18.07 -0.12 -10.88
CA ASP A 118 18.96 -0.42 -11.99
C ASP A 118 18.14 -0.93 -13.17
N GLU A 119 18.33 -0.30 -14.34
CA GLU A 119 17.56 -0.62 -15.55
C GLU A 119 17.79 -2.06 -16.00
N ASP A 120 18.99 -2.59 -15.76
CA ASP A 120 19.36 -3.95 -16.17
C ASP A 120 18.80 -5.03 -15.22
N GLU A 121 18.36 -4.65 -14.02
CA GLU A 121 17.86 -5.57 -12.99
C GLU A 121 16.32 -5.54 -12.87
N MET A 122 15.65 -4.54 -13.44
CA MET A 122 14.19 -4.38 -13.35
C MET A 122 13.45 -5.26 -14.36
N SER A 123 12.32 -5.82 -13.94
CA SER A 123 11.41 -6.52 -14.85
C SER A 123 10.73 -5.59 -15.85
N TRP A 124 10.50 -4.33 -15.46
CA TRP A 124 9.91 -3.28 -16.30
C TRP A 124 10.67 -1.95 -16.10
N PRO A 125 11.68 -1.66 -16.96
CA PRO A 125 12.56 -0.50 -16.77
C PRO A 125 11.99 0.83 -17.26
N VAL A 126 10.80 0.82 -17.86
CA VAL A 126 10.16 2.03 -18.39
C VAL A 126 9.93 3.04 -17.26
N GLY A 127 10.33 4.29 -17.45
CA GLY A 127 10.18 5.34 -16.44
C GLY A 127 11.13 5.25 -15.24
N VAL A 128 12.15 4.37 -15.27
CA VAL A 128 13.12 4.23 -14.16
C VAL A 128 13.80 5.56 -13.78
N LYS A 129 14.01 6.46 -14.74
CA LYS A 129 14.57 7.79 -14.48
C LYS A 129 13.63 8.67 -13.64
N ASP A 130 12.33 8.48 -13.81
CA ASP A 130 11.30 9.20 -13.06
C ASP A 130 11.09 8.58 -11.65
N ALA A 131 11.47 7.31 -11.47
CA ALA A 131 11.40 6.60 -10.19
C ALA A 131 12.61 6.84 -9.29
N ARG A 132 13.62 7.59 -9.74
CA ARG A 132 14.82 7.90 -8.98
C ARG A 132 14.71 9.26 -8.29
N GLN A 133 15.22 9.33 -7.07
CA GLN A 133 15.38 10.57 -6.34
C GLN A 133 16.87 10.79 -6.01
N CYS A 134 17.34 12.01 -6.21
CA CYS A 134 18.69 12.39 -5.81
C CYS A 134 18.73 12.72 -4.32
N LYS A 135 19.80 12.33 -3.63
CA LYS A 135 20.01 12.69 -2.23
C LYS A 135 20.14 14.22 -2.13
N GLY A 136 19.21 14.87 -1.49
CA GLY A 136 19.10 16.34 -1.44
C GLY A 136 17.84 16.90 -2.12
N ASP A 137 17.11 16.10 -2.90
CA ASP A 137 15.79 16.44 -3.44
C ASP A 137 14.69 16.24 -2.39
N VAL A 138 14.94 16.73 -1.18
CA VAL A 138 13.87 16.87 -0.21
C VAL A 138 12.96 17.99 -0.66
N ALA A 139 11.80 17.61 -1.01
CA ALA A 139 10.47 18.26 -1.01
C ALA A 139 10.34 19.79 -1.06
N SER A 140 11.36 20.61 -1.22
CA SER A 140 11.21 22.08 -1.21
C SER A 140 12.47 22.87 -1.61
N GLY A 141 13.24 22.41 -2.58
CA GLY A 141 14.40 23.20 -3.05
C GLY A 141 14.57 23.11 -4.58
N PRO A 142 15.22 24.11 -5.18
CA PRO A 142 15.55 24.03 -6.60
C PRO A 142 16.42 22.80 -6.84
N VAL A 143 15.99 21.99 -7.81
CA VAL A 143 16.64 20.75 -8.23
C VAL A 143 18.14 20.97 -8.38
N SER A 144 18.92 20.38 -7.50
CA SER A 144 20.37 20.32 -7.70
C SER A 144 20.60 19.30 -8.83
N HIS A 145 20.90 19.80 -10.02
CA HIS A 145 21.36 18.98 -11.15
C HIS A 145 22.78 18.44 -10.90
N GLY A 146 22.97 17.81 -9.75
CA GLY A 146 24.22 17.12 -9.44
C GLY A 146 24.38 15.93 -10.38
N ILE A 147 25.49 15.88 -11.10
CA ILE A 147 25.95 14.77 -11.93
C ILE A 147 26.35 13.60 -10.99
N GLY A 148 25.39 13.02 -10.29
CA GLY A 148 25.55 11.87 -9.43
C GLY A 148 24.51 10.82 -9.77
N SER A 149 24.86 9.55 -9.67
CA SER A 149 23.90 8.46 -9.81
C SER A 149 22.84 8.57 -8.70
N CYS A 150 21.70 9.17 -9.02
CA CYS A 150 20.54 9.17 -8.13
C CYS A 150 20.03 7.74 -8.00
N LYS A 151 20.27 7.12 -6.86
CA LYS A 151 19.93 5.69 -6.62
C LYS A 151 18.90 5.51 -5.50
N SER A 152 18.42 6.61 -4.90
CA SER A 152 17.33 6.51 -3.93
C SER A 152 15.99 6.36 -4.65
N PRO A 153 15.09 5.51 -4.15
CA PRO A 153 13.75 5.41 -4.70
C PRO A 153 12.99 6.73 -4.48
N LYS A 154 12.18 7.10 -5.47
CA LYS A 154 11.25 8.22 -5.35
C LYS A 154 9.97 7.76 -4.66
N TYR A 155 9.52 6.55 -4.97
CA TYR A 155 8.31 5.96 -4.39
C TYR A 155 8.69 5.09 -3.19
N TRP A 156 8.06 5.37 -2.04
CA TRP A 156 8.34 4.64 -0.81
C TRP A 156 7.21 3.72 -0.37
N ASP A 157 6.03 3.90 -0.92
CA ASP A 157 4.90 2.97 -0.76
C ASP A 157 3.97 3.07 -1.97
N TYR A 158 3.01 2.15 -2.03
CA TYR A 158 1.92 2.18 -3.00
C TYR A 158 0.61 1.74 -2.35
N SER A 159 -0.50 2.10 -2.99
CA SER A 159 -1.82 1.59 -2.65
C SER A 159 -2.46 0.96 -3.88
N ILE A 160 -3.29 -0.07 -3.64
CA ILE A 160 -4.17 -0.66 -4.65
C ILE A 160 -5.59 -0.21 -4.32
N TYR A 161 -6.15 0.57 -5.22
CA TYR A 161 -7.49 1.13 -5.06
C TYR A 161 -8.29 0.92 -6.33
N ALA A 162 -9.43 0.24 -6.23
CA ALA A 162 -10.15 -0.22 -7.43
C ALA A 162 -9.22 -1.05 -8.34
N ASN A 163 -9.22 -0.77 -9.62
CA ASN A 163 -8.34 -1.39 -10.62
C ASN A 163 -6.99 -0.66 -10.80
N MET A 164 -6.58 0.14 -9.84
CA MET A 164 -5.41 1.02 -9.94
C MET A 164 -4.35 0.68 -8.90
N ILE A 165 -3.08 0.69 -9.30
CA ILE A 165 -1.93 0.79 -8.38
C ILE A 165 -1.40 2.21 -8.44
N LEU A 166 -1.33 2.86 -7.28
CA LEU A 166 -0.83 4.21 -7.09
C LEU A 166 0.47 4.15 -6.30
N LEU A 167 1.61 4.41 -6.93
CA LEU A 167 2.91 4.54 -6.26
C LEU A 167 3.12 5.99 -5.84
N CYS A 168 3.45 6.19 -4.56
CA CYS A 168 3.51 7.50 -3.93
C CYS A 168 4.94 7.87 -3.54
N SER A 169 5.34 9.08 -3.90
CA SER A 169 6.63 9.61 -3.51
C SER A 169 6.68 9.91 -2.00
N GLY A 170 7.91 9.92 -1.45
CA GLY A 170 8.12 10.25 -0.04
C GLY A 170 9.60 10.20 0.29
N GLY A 171 9.94 10.46 1.55
CA GLY A 171 11.27 10.21 2.09
C GLY A 171 11.35 8.90 2.88
N ASP A 172 10.19 8.33 3.16
CA ASP A 172 9.95 7.10 3.93
C ASP A 172 8.54 6.56 3.64
N VAL A 173 8.27 5.37 4.16
CA VAL A 173 7.00 4.64 3.97
C VAL A 173 5.81 5.39 4.58
N GLU A 174 5.98 6.01 5.75
CA GLU A 174 4.90 6.72 6.45
C GLU A 174 4.43 7.92 5.62
N THR A 175 5.36 8.77 5.21
CA THR A 175 5.08 9.93 4.35
C THR A 175 4.45 9.52 3.02
N ALA A 176 4.97 8.46 2.38
CA ALA A 176 4.41 7.99 1.11
C ALA A 176 2.98 7.47 1.27
N ARG A 177 2.70 6.76 2.38
CA ARG A 177 1.35 6.26 2.70
C ARG A 177 0.35 7.38 2.95
N GLU A 178 0.76 8.43 3.67
CA GLU A 178 -0.06 9.62 3.86
C GLU A 178 -0.40 10.27 2.52
N LEU A 179 0.59 10.43 1.64
CA LEU A 179 0.39 11.01 0.31
C LEU A 179 -0.49 10.16 -0.61
N CYS A 180 -0.40 8.82 -0.51
CA CYS A 180 -1.34 7.92 -1.16
C CYS A 180 -2.77 8.16 -0.65
N ASN A 181 -2.94 8.17 0.67
CA ASN A 181 -4.23 8.34 1.33
C ASN A 181 -4.88 9.68 1.00
N ASP A 182 -4.11 10.76 0.98
CA ASP A 182 -4.59 12.10 0.63
C ASP A 182 -5.20 12.12 -0.78
N LEU A 183 -4.52 11.54 -1.77
CA LEU A 183 -5.02 11.47 -3.14
C LEU A 183 -6.27 10.56 -3.22
N LEU A 184 -6.23 9.39 -2.60
CA LEU A 184 -7.31 8.41 -2.66
C LEU A 184 -8.59 8.93 -1.98
N THR A 185 -8.47 9.69 -0.89
CA THR A 185 -9.61 10.31 -0.21
C THR A 185 -10.37 11.27 -1.13
N MET A 186 -9.70 11.93 -2.06
CA MET A 186 -10.36 12.79 -3.05
C MET A 186 -11.12 12.02 -4.13
N LEU A 187 -10.86 10.72 -4.27
CA LEU A 187 -11.59 9.84 -5.19
C LEU A 187 -12.83 9.21 -4.54
N GLU A 188 -12.94 9.28 -3.21
CA GLU A 188 -14.14 8.81 -2.52
C GLU A 188 -15.30 9.79 -2.74
N PRO A 189 -16.56 9.29 -2.80
CA PRO A 189 -17.72 10.17 -2.85
C PRO A 189 -17.73 11.12 -1.66
N GLN A 190 -17.84 12.42 -1.93
CA GLN A 190 -17.95 13.40 -0.86
C GLN A 190 -19.34 13.27 -0.20
N PRO A 191 -19.44 13.39 1.15
CA PRO A 191 -20.69 13.17 1.88
C PRO A 191 -21.86 14.10 1.47
N ASP A 192 -21.56 15.17 0.76
CA ASP A 192 -22.56 16.15 0.30
C ASP A 192 -23.17 15.84 -1.09
N GLU A 193 -22.72 14.77 -1.76
CA GLU A 193 -23.22 14.37 -3.09
C GLU A 193 -24.18 13.16 -3.07
N ALA A 194 -24.59 12.68 -1.90
CA ALA A 194 -25.46 11.51 -1.72
C ALA A 194 -26.94 11.89 -1.48
#